data_a5ffe314054afdf13c86a2be9f9869b2
#
_entry.id   a5ffe314054afdf13c86a2be9f9869b2
#
_cell.length_a   1.000
_cell.length_b   1.000
_cell.length_c   1.000
_cell.angle_alpha   90.00
_cell.angle_beta   90.00
_cell.angle_gamma   90.00
#
_symmetry.space_group_name_H-M   'P 1'
#
loop_
_entity.id
_entity.type
_entity.pdbx_description
1 polymer ?
#
loop_
_entity_poly.entity_id
_entity_poly.type
_entity_poly.pdbx_seq_one_letter_code
_entity_poly.pdbx_strand_id
1 'polypeptide(L)'
;MRKKGVGLAAVLAMATVAVPSSAEVIYKLDTQCSLKGAAPVSCAVEATNEADATLYRHQIGSQLVTIRISDAPIRMAMWDAKAKQWQSLKRASARFSSNTICFNGRELCVVNPNYLNSVREDNPAATAKRDLVRVHFGADGRIDASCYDDGCEVMQK
;
A
#
# COMPACT_ATOMS: atom_id res chain seq x y z
N MET A 1 -61.99 -46.10 -4.58
CA MET A 1 -60.73 -46.01 -3.79
C MET A 1 -59.71 -45.19 -4.56
N ARG A 2 -59.49 -43.95 -4.12
CA ARG A 2 -58.52 -43.02 -4.76
C ARG A 2 -57.23 -43.07 -3.92
N LYS A 3 -56.12 -43.56 -4.51
CA LYS A 3 -54.79 -43.47 -3.92
C LYS A 3 -54.19 -42.10 -4.26
N LYS A 4 -53.95 -41.30 -3.22
CA LYS A 4 -53.16 -40.05 -3.34
C LYS A 4 -51.70 -40.39 -3.27
N GLY A 5 -50.97 -40.18 -4.39
CA GLY A 5 -49.52 -40.23 -4.42
C GLY A 5 -48.93 -38.91 -3.84
N VAL A 6 -48.12 -39.04 -2.81
CA VAL A 6 -47.36 -37.95 -2.23
C VAL A 6 -46.03 -37.90 -3.00
N GLY A 7 -45.86 -36.86 -3.82
CA GLY A 7 -44.59 -36.58 -4.49
C GLY A 7 -43.63 -35.94 -3.52
N LEU A 8 -42.53 -36.63 -3.26
CA LEU A 8 -41.41 -36.12 -2.48
C LEU A 8 -40.53 -35.24 -3.39
N ALA A 9 -40.60 -33.95 -3.24
CA ALA A 9 -39.70 -33.01 -3.93
C ALA A 9 -38.34 -32.96 -3.19
N ALA A 10 -37.32 -33.53 -3.79
CA ALA A 10 -35.96 -33.44 -3.30
C ALA A 10 -35.40 -32.06 -3.65
N VAL A 11 -35.21 -31.20 -2.64
CA VAL A 11 -34.51 -29.90 -2.80
C VAL A 11 -33.01 -30.20 -2.75
N LEU A 12 -32.34 -30.13 -3.91
CA LEU A 12 -30.89 -30.12 -3.97
C LEU A 12 -30.38 -28.77 -3.46
N ALA A 13 -29.83 -28.74 -2.26
CA ALA A 13 -29.09 -27.62 -1.74
C ALA A 13 -27.70 -27.59 -2.44
N MET A 14 -27.53 -26.67 -3.39
CA MET A 14 -26.22 -26.37 -3.96
C MET A 14 -25.39 -25.62 -2.92
N ALA A 15 -24.43 -26.30 -2.28
CA ALA A 15 -23.43 -25.68 -1.45
C ALA A 15 -22.47 -24.89 -2.36
N THR A 16 -22.58 -23.57 -2.37
CA THR A 16 -21.59 -22.70 -3.01
C THR A 16 -20.33 -22.71 -2.16
N VAL A 17 -19.30 -23.43 -2.63
CA VAL A 17 -17.96 -23.38 -2.02
C VAL A 17 -17.38 -22.02 -2.36
N ALA A 18 -17.28 -21.14 -1.37
CA ALA A 18 -16.55 -19.88 -1.50
C ALA A 18 -15.06 -20.23 -1.61
N VAL A 19 -14.49 -20.09 -2.80
CA VAL A 19 -13.06 -20.20 -3.02
C VAL A 19 -12.42 -18.99 -2.33
N PRO A 20 -11.48 -19.16 -1.37
CA PRO A 20 -10.80 -18.01 -0.80
C PRO A 20 -10.03 -17.30 -1.91
N SER A 21 -10.32 -16.01 -2.12
CA SER A 21 -9.57 -15.15 -3.02
C SER A 21 -8.16 -15.03 -2.45
N SER A 22 -7.19 -15.75 -3.01
CA SER A 22 -5.79 -15.57 -2.66
C SER A 22 -5.34 -14.21 -3.19
N ALA A 23 -4.71 -13.39 -2.33
CA ALA A 23 -4.10 -12.13 -2.73
C ALA A 23 -3.07 -12.40 -3.85
N GLU A 24 -3.21 -11.71 -4.99
CA GLU A 24 -2.29 -11.86 -6.11
C GLU A 24 -0.99 -11.11 -5.83
N VAL A 25 0.13 -11.81 -5.94
CA VAL A 25 1.46 -11.20 -5.82
C VAL A 25 1.76 -10.45 -7.12
N ILE A 26 1.95 -9.13 -7.02
CA ILE A 26 2.30 -8.25 -8.14
C ILE A 26 3.78 -8.38 -8.46
N TYR A 27 4.65 -8.27 -7.43
CA TYR A 27 6.08 -8.46 -7.55
C TYR A 27 6.74 -8.73 -6.19
N LYS A 28 7.97 -9.22 -6.26
CA LYS A 28 8.92 -9.31 -5.14
C LYS A 28 10.21 -8.58 -5.54
N LEU A 29 10.81 -7.88 -4.58
CA LEU A 29 11.98 -7.06 -4.80
C LEU A 29 12.93 -7.17 -3.61
N ASP A 30 14.17 -7.58 -3.87
CA ASP A 30 15.27 -7.45 -2.93
C ASP A 30 15.89 -6.06 -3.09
N THR A 31 15.96 -5.30 -2.01
CA THR A 31 16.33 -3.89 -2.05
C THR A 31 16.92 -3.40 -0.73
N GLN A 32 16.90 -2.09 -0.50
CA GLN A 32 17.38 -1.44 0.71
C GLN A 32 16.24 -0.74 1.44
N CYS A 33 16.17 -0.94 2.74
CA CYS A 33 15.23 -0.28 3.65
C CYS A 33 15.96 0.39 4.80
N SER A 34 15.37 1.45 5.32
CA SER A 34 15.83 2.17 6.51
C SER A 34 14.66 2.37 7.47
N LEU A 35 14.82 2.05 8.73
CA LEU A 35 13.85 2.26 9.79
C LEU A 35 14.29 3.38 10.71
N LYS A 36 13.36 4.30 11.04
CA LYS A 36 13.54 5.39 12.00
C LYS A 36 14.80 6.23 11.73
N GLY A 37 15.13 6.41 10.46
CA GLY A 37 16.31 7.17 10.04
C GLY A 37 17.65 6.48 10.23
N ALA A 38 17.68 5.19 10.56
CA ALA A 38 18.90 4.40 10.63
C ALA A 38 19.55 4.23 9.25
N ALA A 39 20.78 3.73 9.20
CA ALA A 39 21.44 3.39 7.94
C ALA A 39 20.64 2.34 7.17
N PRO A 40 20.60 2.42 5.82
CA PRO A 40 19.94 1.42 5.00
C PRO A 40 20.53 0.02 5.19
N VAL A 41 19.66 -0.98 5.20
CA VAL A 41 20.01 -2.40 5.25
C VAL A 41 19.26 -3.15 4.18
N SER A 42 19.76 -4.32 3.78
CA SER A 42 19.07 -5.18 2.83
C SER A 42 17.71 -5.60 3.36
N CYS A 43 16.70 -5.55 2.50
CA CYS A 43 15.33 -5.96 2.82
C CYS A 43 14.64 -6.59 1.60
N ALA A 44 13.56 -7.32 1.84
CA ALA A 44 12.71 -7.85 0.79
C ALA A 44 11.34 -7.17 0.83
N VAL A 45 10.86 -6.75 -0.33
CA VAL A 45 9.52 -6.17 -0.51
C VAL A 45 8.66 -7.13 -1.30
N GLU A 46 7.45 -7.43 -0.80
CA GLU A 46 6.42 -8.12 -1.55
C GLU A 46 5.22 -7.20 -1.71
N ALA A 47 4.81 -6.97 -2.95
CA ALA A 47 3.60 -6.23 -3.29
C ALA A 47 2.48 -7.20 -3.69
N THR A 48 1.32 -7.07 -3.07
CA THR A 48 0.15 -7.92 -3.33
C THR A 48 -1.11 -7.07 -3.50
N ASN A 49 -1.97 -7.46 -4.47
CA ASN A 49 -3.29 -6.85 -4.61
C ASN A 49 -4.22 -7.34 -3.50
N GLU A 50 -4.99 -6.43 -2.92
CA GLU A 50 -6.03 -6.72 -1.96
C GLU A 50 -7.23 -5.80 -2.21
N ALA A 51 -8.28 -6.33 -2.85
CA ALA A 51 -9.50 -5.60 -3.19
C ALA A 51 -9.23 -4.22 -3.84
N ASP A 52 -9.37 -3.12 -3.10
CA ASP A 52 -9.21 -1.74 -3.52
C ASP A 52 -7.83 -1.13 -3.17
N ALA A 53 -6.88 -1.95 -2.72
CA ALA A 53 -5.58 -1.50 -2.24
C ALA A 53 -4.46 -2.45 -2.64
N THR A 54 -3.23 -1.97 -2.55
CA THR A 54 -2.02 -2.78 -2.63
C THR A 54 -1.36 -2.83 -1.25
N LEU A 55 -0.97 -4.02 -0.82
CA LEU A 55 -0.16 -4.22 0.37
C LEU A 55 1.30 -4.36 -0.02
N TYR A 56 2.15 -3.60 0.65
CA TYR A 56 3.62 -3.66 0.54
C TYR A 56 4.18 -4.19 1.85
N ARG A 57 4.65 -5.43 1.85
CA ARG A 57 5.29 -6.07 3.01
C ARG A 57 6.79 -5.92 2.89
N HIS A 58 7.39 -5.28 3.89
CA HIS A 58 8.83 -5.03 3.96
C HIS A 58 9.42 -5.93 5.05
N GLN A 59 10.15 -6.96 4.65
CA GLN A 59 10.89 -7.82 5.57
C GLN A 59 12.28 -7.24 5.78
N ILE A 60 12.53 -6.71 6.97
CA ILE A 60 13.76 -6.01 7.35
C ILE A 60 14.37 -6.75 8.54
N GLY A 61 15.33 -7.66 8.27
CA GLY A 61 15.78 -8.60 9.29
C GLY A 61 14.62 -9.43 9.84
N SER A 62 14.41 -9.38 11.14
CA SER A 62 13.28 -10.07 11.81
C SER A 62 11.99 -9.24 11.87
N GLN A 63 12.02 -7.98 11.40
CA GLN A 63 10.85 -7.08 11.45
C GLN A 63 10.08 -7.12 10.14
N LEU A 64 8.76 -7.18 10.25
CA LEU A 64 7.85 -7.02 9.11
C LEU A 64 7.09 -5.70 9.26
N VAL A 65 7.25 -4.81 8.28
CA VAL A 65 6.51 -3.55 8.20
C VAL A 65 5.60 -3.59 6.99
N THR A 66 4.30 -3.44 7.20
CA THR A 66 3.31 -3.50 6.11
C THR A 66 2.68 -2.14 5.89
N ILE A 67 2.74 -1.67 4.65
CA ILE A 67 2.08 -0.46 4.18
C ILE A 67 0.92 -0.87 3.26
N ARG A 68 -0.23 -0.24 3.46
CA ARG A 68 -1.40 -0.34 2.58
C ARG A 68 -1.57 0.95 1.83
N ILE A 69 -1.68 0.87 0.52
CA ILE A 69 -1.92 2.03 -0.36
C ILE A 69 -3.16 1.75 -1.19
N SER A 70 -4.14 2.65 -1.13
CA SER A 70 -5.30 2.70 -2.04
C SER A 70 -5.17 3.92 -2.96
N ASP A 71 -5.67 3.81 -4.21
CA ASP A 71 -5.41 4.80 -5.26
C ASP A 71 -6.59 5.72 -5.55
N ALA A 72 -7.80 5.36 -5.17
CA ALA A 72 -9.01 6.12 -5.51
C ALA A 72 -9.92 6.39 -4.29
N PRO A 73 -9.66 7.43 -3.49
CA PRO A 73 -8.52 8.35 -3.50
C PRO A 73 -7.26 7.74 -2.90
N ILE A 74 -6.11 8.38 -3.14
CA ILE A 74 -4.85 7.94 -2.52
C ILE A 74 -4.94 8.06 -1.01
N ARG A 75 -4.75 6.93 -0.33
CA ARG A 75 -4.63 6.82 1.12
C ARG A 75 -3.53 5.84 1.47
N MET A 76 -2.81 6.12 2.52
CA MET A 76 -1.73 5.25 2.99
C MET A 76 -1.91 4.96 4.47
N ALA A 77 -1.68 3.71 4.85
CA ALA A 77 -1.72 3.27 6.24
C ALA A 77 -0.59 2.27 6.52
N MET A 78 -0.12 2.26 7.75
CA MET A 78 0.84 1.29 8.26
C MET A 78 0.15 0.37 9.26
N TRP A 79 0.45 -0.93 9.20
CA TRP A 79 -0.08 -1.88 10.16
C TRP A 79 0.61 -1.75 11.52
N ASP A 80 -0.18 -1.51 12.56
CA ASP A 80 0.28 -1.56 13.95
C ASP A 80 0.01 -2.96 14.52
N ALA A 81 1.08 -3.76 14.66
CA ALA A 81 0.97 -5.13 15.14
C ALA A 81 0.57 -5.23 16.63
N LYS A 82 0.85 -4.19 17.43
CA LYS A 82 0.48 -4.16 18.85
C LYS A 82 -1.00 -3.83 19.02
N ALA A 83 -1.47 -2.79 18.34
CA ALA A 83 -2.86 -2.36 18.37
C ALA A 83 -3.75 -3.22 17.45
N LYS A 84 -3.16 -4.06 16.57
CA LYS A 84 -3.85 -4.90 15.58
C LYS A 84 -4.81 -4.08 14.69
N GLN A 85 -4.35 -2.93 14.23
CA GLN A 85 -5.14 -2.03 13.40
C GLN A 85 -4.26 -1.25 12.41
N TRP A 86 -4.89 -0.75 11.35
CA TRP A 86 -4.26 0.16 10.42
C TRP A 86 -4.20 1.57 11.00
N GLN A 87 -3.00 2.16 10.95
CA GLN A 87 -2.76 3.55 11.33
C GLN A 87 -2.57 4.38 10.06
N SER A 88 -3.45 5.36 9.83
CA SER A 88 -3.30 6.28 8.70
C SER A 88 -1.98 7.04 8.80
N LEU A 89 -1.26 7.11 7.69
CA LEU A 89 -0.04 7.90 7.63
C LEU A 89 -0.37 9.40 7.61
N LYS A 90 0.50 10.19 8.19
CA LYS A 90 0.40 11.66 8.18
C LYS A 90 1.08 12.28 6.97
N ARG A 91 2.12 11.65 6.45
CA ARG A 91 2.90 12.13 5.32
C ARG A 91 3.64 11.00 4.61
N ALA A 92 3.95 11.23 3.35
CA ALA A 92 4.83 10.39 2.55
C ALA A 92 5.66 11.27 1.62
N SER A 93 6.82 10.78 1.20
CA SER A 93 7.66 11.48 0.24
C SER A 93 8.32 10.49 -0.72
N ALA A 94 8.53 10.93 -1.96
CA ALA A 94 9.23 10.18 -2.98
C ALA A 94 10.38 11.02 -3.54
N ARG A 95 11.56 10.41 -3.66
CA ARG A 95 12.71 10.97 -4.37
C ARG A 95 13.02 10.10 -5.58
N PHE A 96 12.74 10.63 -6.75
CA PHE A 96 12.82 9.85 -7.99
C PHE A 96 14.25 9.54 -8.42
N SER A 97 15.21 10.42 -8.18
CA SER A 97 16.63 10.21 -8.52
C SER A 97 17.25 9.00 -7.79
N SER A 98 16.80 8.70 -6.57
CA SER A 98 17.25 7.56 -5.77
C SER A 98 16.24 6.43 -5.70
N ASN A 99 15.10 6.53 -6.40
CA ASN A 99 13.99 5.59 -6.31
C ASN A 99 13.53 5.30 -4.87
N THR A 100 13.62 6.30 -3.99
CA THR A 100 13.31 6.13 -2.56
C THR A 100 11.95 6.71 -2.23
N ILE A 101 11.12 5.93 -1.54
CA ILE A 101 9.89 6.40 -0.90
C ILE A 101 10.03 6.31 0.61
N CYS A 102 9.59 7.35 1.32
CA CYS A 102 9.59 7.40 2.78
C CYS A 102 8.16 7.60 3.30
N PHE A 103 7.83 6.88 4.36
CA PHE A 103 6.53 6.89 5.03
C PHE A 103 6.67 7.50 6.42
N ASN A 104 5.74 8.41 6.79
CA ASN A 104 5.75 9.14 8.06
C ASN A 104 7.10 9.83 8.34
N GLY A 105 7.60 10.60 7.40
CA GLY A 105 8.92 11.19 7.47
C GLY A 105 9.98 10.15 7.18
N ARG A 106 10.65 9.64 8.20
CA ARG A 106 11.72 8.62 8.08
C ARG A 106 11.41 7.37 8.90
N GLU A 107 10.17 7.12 9.22
CA GLU A 107 9.79 5.93 9.98
C GLU A 107 10.12 4.65 9.21
N LEU A 108 9.79 4.64 7.91
CA LEU A 108 10.24 3.65 6.95
C LEU A 108 10.65 4.37 5.66
N CYS A 109 11.85 4.13 5.16
CA CYS A 109 12.26 4.49 3.81
C CYS A 109 12.66 3.24 3.05
N VAL A 110 12.29 3.14 1.79
CA VAL A 110 12.59 1.98 0.94
C VAL A 110 12.96 2.42 -0.47
N VAL A 111 13.96 1.80 -1.05
CA VAL A 111 14.28 1.93 -2.47
C VAL A 111 13.34 1.00 -3.24
N ASN A 112 12.38 1.56 -3.96
CA ASN A 112 11.38 0.79 -4.70
C ASN A 112 11.10 1.42 -6.09
N PRO A 113 11.95 1.09 -7.10
CA PRO A 113 11.79 1.60 -8.45
C PRO A 113 10.49 1.16 -9.10
N ASN A 114 9.98 -0.03 -8.78
CA ASN A 114 8.73 -0.55 -9.35
C ASN A 114 7.56 0.35 -8.98
N TYR A 115 7.43 0.70 -7.70
CA TYR A 115 6.38 1.61 -7.24
C TYR A 115 6.52 3.02 -7.85
N LEU A 116 7.73 3.58 -7.84
CA LEU A 116 7.95 4.94 -8.35
C LEU A 116 7.82 5.04 -9.87
N ASN A 117 8.12 3.99 -10.61
CA ASN A 117 7.83 3.94 -12.04
C ASN A 117 6.33 3.95 -12.30
N SER A 118 5.52 3.18 -11.56
CA SER A 118 4.06 3.24 -11.64
C SER A 118 3.54 4.65 -11.35
N VAL A 119 4.06 5.32 -10.32
CA VAL A 119 3.67 6.70 -10.00
C VAL A 119 3.94 7.66 -11.17
N ARG A 120 5.10 7.52 -11.84
CA ARG A 120 5.42 8.33 -13.04
C ARG A 120 4.51 8.04 -14.21
N GLU A 121 4.22 6.77 -14.45
CA GLU A 121 3.35 6.32 -15.55
C GLU A 121 1.92 6.80 -15.38
N ASP A 122 1.40 6.74 -14.16
CA ASP A 122 0.04 7.18 -13.83
C ASP A 122 -0.10 8.71 -13.78
N ASN A 123 0.99 9.42 -13.48
CA ASN A 123 0.99 10.88 -13.29
C ASN A 123 2.13 11.58 -14.05
N PRO A 124 2.26 11.42 -15.37
CA PRO A 124 3.40 11.89 -16.11
C PRO A 124 3.56 13.43 -16.06
N ALA A 125 2.45 14.18 -16.10
CA ALA A 125 2.49 15.64 -16.04
C ALA A 125 2.90 16.16 -14.64
N ALA A 126 2.44 15.52 -13.58
CA ALA A 126 2.73 15.92 -12.19
C ALA A 126 4.16 15.56 -11.78
N THR A 127 4.76 14.54 -12.39
CA THR A 127 6.11 14.07 -12.04
C THR A 127 7.21 14.56 -13.00
N ALA A 128 6.84 15.14 -14.15
CA ALA A 128 7.80 15.64 -15.14
C ALA A 128 8.75 16.67 -14.54
N LYS A 129 10.07 16.46 -14.71
CA LYS A 129 11.14 17.36 -14.24
C LYS A 129 11.15 17.60 -12.73
N ARG A 130 10.56 16.71 -11.93
CA ARG A 130 10.53 16.78 -10.47
C ARG A 130 11.31 15.61 -9.88
N ASP A 131 12.08 15.90 -8.86
CA ASP A 131 12.83 14.86 -8.12
C ASP A 131 12.18 14.51 -6.78
N LEU A 132 11.80 15.53 -6.00
CA LEU A 132 11.15 15.34 -4.70
C LEU A 132 9.66 15.67 -4.80
N VAL A 133 8.84 14.75 -4.35
CA VAL A 133 7.40 14.95 -4.11
C VAL A 133 7.11 14.60 -2.65
N ARG A 134 6.45 15.47 -1.93
CA ARG A 134 5.99 15.23 -0.57
C ARG A 134 4.51 15.50 -0.47
N VAL A 135 3.79 14.62 0.22
CA VAL A 135 2.36 14.74 0.49
C VAL A 135 2.09 14.71 1.98
N HIS A 136 1.08 15.47 2.40
CA HIS A 136 0.51 15.42 3.73
C HIS A 136 -0.93 14.92 3.64
N PHE A 137 -1.33 14.08 4.58
CA PHE A 137 -2.67 13.53 4.68
C PHE A 137 -3.43 14.23 5.80
N GLY A 138 -4.67 14.62 5.50
CA GLY A 138 -5.58 15.21 6.48
C GLY A 138 -6.21 14.17 7.42
N ALA A 139 -7.07 14.62 8.29
CA ALA A 139 -7.77 13.78 9.26
C ALA A 139 -8.69 12.73 8.61
N ASP A 140 -9.18 12.98 7.40
CA ASP A 140 -9.98 12.04 6.60
C ASP A 140 -9.12 11.02 5.82
N GLY A 141 -7.79 11.07 5.97
CA GLY A 141 -6.83 10.20 5.28
C GLY A 141 -6.56 10.57 3.82
N ARG A 142 -7.12 11.66 3.31
CA ARG A 142 -6.85 12.16 1.95
C ARG A 142 -5.66 13.10 1.95
N ILE A 143 -5.00 13.23 0.78
CA ILE A 143 -3.98 14.27 0.59
C ILE A 143 -4.65 15.63 0.72
N ASP A 144 -4.19 16.42 1.68
CA ASP A 144 -4.64 17.80 1.91
C ASP A 144 -3.60 18.85 1.48
N ALA A 145 -2.33 18.45 1.37
CA ALA A 145 -1.27 19.32 0.89
C ALA A 145 -0.18 18.50 0.20
N SER A 146 0.46 19.10 -0.81
CA SER A 146 1.61 18.53 -1.50
C SER A 146 2.61 19.63 -1.82
N CYS A 147 3.88 19.26 -1.91
CA CYS A 147 4.97 20.12 -2.37
C CYS A 147 5.91 19.36 -3.28
N TYR A 148 6.74 20.11 -4.02
CA TYR A 148 7.69 19.58 -4.98
C TYR A 148 9.02 20.30 -4.85
N ASP A 149 10.11 19.55 -4.86
CA ASP A 149 11.49 20.05 -4.86
C ASP A 149 11.71 21.14 -3.80
N ASP A 150 12.22 22.31 -4.19
CA ASP A 150 12.52 23.43 -3.27
C ASP A 150 11.26 23.98 -2.56
N GLY A 151 10.08 23.84 -3.16
CA GLY A 151 8.82 24.21 -2.52
C GLY A 151 8.51 23.42 -1.24
N CYS A 152 9.15 22.26 -1.04
CA CYS A 152 8.99 21.46 0.17
C CYS A 152 9.70 22.06 1.39
N GLU A 153 10.66 22.95 1.21
CA GLU A 153 11.35 23.64 2.32
C GLU A 153 10.39 24.59 3.07
N VAL A 154 9.46 25.19 2.36
CA VAL A 154 8.48 26.13 2.93
C VAL A 154 7.43 25.41 3.78
N MET A 155 7.10 24.16 3.46
CA MET A 155 6.11 23.35 4.19
C MET A 155 6.64 22.76 5.51
N GLN A 156 7.92 22.95 5.83
CA GLN A 156 8.51 22.44 7.07
C GLN A 156 8.41 23.45 8.23
N LYS A 157 7.92 24.65 7.98
CA LYS A 157 7.67 25.71 8.96
C LYS A 157 6.19 25.72 9.34
#